data_c6ab0ff055e27e9b26c507caa87dab3b
#
_entry.id   c6ab0ff055e27e9b26c507caa87dab3b
#
_cell.length_a   1.000
_cell.length_b   1.000
_cell.length_c   1.000
_cell.angle_alpha   90.00
_cell.angle_beta   90.00
_cell.angle_gamma   90.00
#
_symmetry.space_group_name_H-M   'P 1'
#
loop_
_entity.id
_entity.type
_entity.pdbx_description
1 polymer ?
#
loop_
_entity_poly.entity_id
_entity_poly.type
_entity_poly.pdbx_seq_one_letter_code
_entity_poly.pdbx_strand_id
1 'polypeptide(L)'
;EPARVGGLRENIQDGADTLLERGVGRHFARPIWSEMKENAEFANLPTRGGDKLVTALQNLVRTWGDDLEIHLVGHSAGAIFLGHVIDLFASRGLETNVRSLHLYAPACTVQFANRHFAPHETLIQNLYLDILSDRNERDDSIGRYGKSLLYLVSNALEGDLRMPILGQANVLDPEYKGWDGSSSTGEALGKWRQTVQLAGLARRKQIDILDTATVFSYRSDTPDNRSNVTIKPTHGCFDNNVDVVSRTLKRITGTEPKQELKLPVDDLRGF
;
A
#
# COMPACT_ATOMS: atom_id res chain seq x y z
N GLU A 1 -5.06 30.29 -26.86
CA GLU A 1 -5.96 29.47 -26.03
C GLU A 1 -5.90 28.00 -26.45
N PRO A 2 -5.17 27.14 -25.72
CA PRO A 2 -5.30 25.69 -25.89
C PRO A 2 -5.97 25.00 -24.66
N ALA A 3 -6.74 25.71 -23.85
CA ALA A 3 -7.25 25.20 -22.55
C ALA A 3 -8.56 24.42 -22.60
N ARG A 4 -9.20 24.23 -23.76
CA ARG A 4 -10.53 23.60 -23.88
C ARG A 4 -10.57 22.14 -24.36
N VAL A 5 -9.47 21.58 -24.84
CA VAL A 5 -9.47 20.21 -25.38
C VAL A 5 -9.18 19.17 -24.31
N GLY A 6 -8.50 19.52 -23.24
CA GLY A 6 -8.25 18.62 -22.08
C GLY A 6 -9.54 18.30 -21.32
N GLY A 7 -10.33 19.29 -20.96
CA GLY A 7 -11.53 19.10 -20.13
C GLY A 7 -12.62 18.22 -20.75
N LEU A 8 -12.73 18.16 -22.10
CA LEU A 8 -13.72 17.30 -22.75
C LEU A 8 -13.31 15.81 -22.72
N ARG A 9 -12.02 15.52 -22.85
CA ARG A 9 -11.49 14.15 -22.74
C ARG A 9 -11.56 13.63 -21.33
N GLU A 10 -11.21 14.45 -20.33
CA GLU A 10 -11.34 14.11 -18.91
C GLU A 10 -12.80 13.83 -18.53
N ASN A 11 -13.77 14.64 -18.95
CA ASN A 11 -15.18 14.43 -18.69
C ASN A 11 -15.74 13.15 -19.35
N ILE A 12 -15.26 12.78 -20.54
CA ILE A 12 -15.67 11.54 -21.23
C ILE A 12 -15.06 10.33 -20.50
N GLN A 13 -13.79 10.41 -20.07
CA GLN A 13 -13.12 9.36 -19.34
C GLN A 13 -13.78 9.16 -17.98
N ASP A 14 -14.04 10.21 -17.21
CA ASP A 14 -14.75 10.13 -15.93
C ASP A 14 -16.16 9.54 -16.09
N GLY A 15 -16.87 9.83 -17.19
CA GLY A 15 -18.14 9.21 -17.50
C GLY A 15 -18.03 7.70 -17.77
N ALA A 16 -17.01 7.29 -18.54
CA ALA A 16 -16.73 5.89 -18.83
C ALA A 16 -16.30 5.14 -17.55
N ASP A 17 -15.46 5.75 -16.73
CA ASP A 17 -15.01 5.18 -15.45
C ASP A 17 -16.19 4.99 -14.48
N THR A 18 -17.10 5.97 -14.42
CA THR A 18 -18.33 5.85 -13.59
C THR A 18 -19.22 4.69 -14.03
N LEU A 19 -19.33 4.44 -15.33
CA LEU A 19 -20.09 3.30 -15.87
C LEU A 19 -19.39 1.98 -15.55
N LEU A 20 -18.06 1.92 -15.65
CA LEU A 20 -17.27 0.75 -15.27
C LEU A 20 -17.34 0.48 -13.76
N GLU A 21 -17.27 1.50 -12.93
CA GLU A 21 -17.39 1.39 -11.46
C GLU A 21 -18.76 0.82 -11.06
N ARG A 22 -19.83 1.37 -11.62
CA ARG A 22 -21.21 0.96 -11.29
C ARG A 22 -21.63 -0.39 -11.89
N GLY A 23 -21.17 -0.72 -13.08
CA GLY A 23 -21.52 -1.93 -13.79
C GLY A 23 -20.56 -3.08 -13.49
N VAL A 24 -19.40 -3.09 -14.17
CA VAL A 24 -18.43 -4.20 -14.10
C VAL A 24 -17.77 -4.29 -12.72
N GLY A 25 -17.39 -3.15 -12.13
CA GLY A 25 -16.71 -3.11 -10.84
C GLY A 25 -17.58 -3.73 -9.74
N ARG A 26 -18.80 -3.23 -9.56
CA ARG A 26 -19.69 -3.70 -8.48
C ARG A 26 -20.19 -5.11 -8.65
N HIS A 27 -20.54 -5.52 -9.86
CA HIS A 27 -21.17 -6.82 -10.06
C HIS A 27 -20.19 -7.97 -10.24
N PHE A 28 -19.02 -7.72 -10.80
CA PHE A 28 -18.03 -8.78 -11.09
C PHE A 28 -16.77 -8.67 -10.26
N ALA A 29 -16.17 -7.49 -10.12
CA ALA A 29 -14.88 -7.36 -9.44
C ALA A 29 -15.01 -7.28 -7.91
N ARG A 30 -16.12 -6.70 -7.37
CA ARG A 30 -16.35 -6.62 -5.93
C ARG A 30 -16.44 -7.99 -5.24
N PRO A 31 -17.14 -9.02 -5.77
CA PRO A 31 -17.13 -10.35 -5.17
C PRO A 31 -15.72 -10.92 -5.07
N ILE A 32 -14.90 -10.76 -6.13
CA ILE A 32 -13.50 -11.21 -6.14
C ILE A 32 -12.69 -10.47 -5.08
N TRP A 33 -12.86 -9.16 -4.96
CA TRP A 33 -12.20 -8.34 -3.93
C TRP A 33 -12.60 -8.77 -2.51
N SER A 34 -13.89 -9.05 -2.29
CA SER A 34 -14.37 -9.55 -1.00
C SER A 34 -13.78 -10.91 -0.66
N GLU A 35 -13.72 -11.82 -1.63
CA GLU A 35 -13.11 -13.14 -1.48
C GLU A 35 -11.60 -13.03 -1.17
N MET A 36 -10.89 -12.12 -1.82
CA MET A 36 -9.48 -11.85 -1.50
C MET A 36 -9.28 -11.40 -0.05
N LYS A 37 -10.15 -10.52 0.47
CA LYS A 37 -10.11 -10.09 1.88
C LYS A 37 -10.43 -11.23 2.82
N GLU A 38 -11.45 -12.01 2.54
CA GLU A 38 -11.82 -13.21 3.32
C GLU A 38 -10.68 -14.24 3.31
N ASN A 39 -10.03 -14.47 2.16
CA ASN A 39 -8.89 -15.36 2.05
C ASN A 39 -7.68 -14.85 2.86
N ALA A 40 -7.45 -13.54 2.91
CA ALA A 40 -6.41 -12.96 3.76
C ALA A 40 -6.70 -13.18 5.26
N GLU A 41 -7.96 -13.06 5.70
CA GLU A 41 -8.39 -13.39 7.05
C GLU A 41 -8.27 -14.90 7.32
N PHE A 42 -8.84 -15.75 6.45
CA PHE A 42 -8.84 -17.21 6.61
C PHE A 42 -7.43 -17.81 6.60
N ALA A 43 -6.50 -17.23 5.85
CA ALA A 43 -5.11 -17.67 5.86
C ALA A 43 -4.46 -17.55 7.24
N ASN A 44 -4.98 -16.70 8.11
CA ASN A 44 -4.47 -16.43 9.45
C ASN A 44 -5.25 -17.14 10.56
N LEU A 45 -6.31 -17.90 10.24
CA LEU A 45 -7.02 -18.72 11.21
C LEU A 45 -6.16 -19.91 11.72
N PRO A 46 -6.50 -20.50 12.88
CA PRO A 46 -5.79 -21.65 13.44
C PRO A 46 -5.55 -22.76 12.42
N THR A 47 -4.34 -23.30 12.41
CA THR A 47 -3.86 -24.38 11.50
C THR A 47 -3.65 -23.98 10.02
N ARG A 48 -3.94 -22.74 9.64
CA ARG A 48 -3.73 -22.21 8.30
C ARG A 48 -2.30 -21.68 8.11
N GLY A 49 -2.00 -21.19 6.90
CA GLY A 49 -0.65 -20.77 6.51
C GLY A 49 -0.03 -19.68 7.37
N GLY A 50 -0.79 -18.61 7.66
CA GLY A 50 -0.35 -17.51 8.53
C GLY A 50 -0.10 -17.98 9.96
N ASP A 51 -0.99 -18.81 10.52
CA ASP A 51 -0.82 -19.40 11.83
C ASP A 51 0.46 -20.27 11.92
N LYS A 52 0.73 -21.07 10.90
CA LYS A 52 1.96 -21.89 10.82
C LYS A 52 3.20 -21.02 10.69
N LEU A 53 3.14 -19.96 9.87
CA LEU A 53 4.24 -18.99 9.73
C LEU A 53 4.57 -18.33 11.07
N VAL A 54 3.55 -17.80 11.76
CA VAL A 54 3.76 -17.13 13.06
C VAL A 54 4.25 -18.14 14.12
N THR A 55 3.78 -19.39 14.07
CA THR A 55 4.31 -20.46 14.93
C THR A 55 5.79 -20.75 14.67
N ALA A 56 6.20 -20.79 13.41
CA ALA A 56 7.61 -20.98 13.04
C ALA A 56 8.49 -19.79 13.52
N LEU A 57 8.02 -18.57 13.32
CA LEU A 57 8.70 -17.37 13.81
C LEU A 57 8.77 -17.33 15.33
N GLN A 58 7.71 -17.76 16.03
CA GLN A 58 7.73 -17.89 17.50
C GLN A 58 8.82 -18.85 17.99
N ASN A 59 9.04 -19.94 17.28
CA ASN A 59 10.12 -20.87 17.61
C ASN A 59 11.50 -20.25 17.36
N LEU A 60 11.66 -19.44 16.30
CA LEU A 60 12.90 -18.70 16.06
C LEU A 60 13.14 -17.66 17.15
N VAL A 61 12.11 -16.91 17.56
CA VAL A 61 12.21 -15.93 18.65
C VAL A 61 12.61 -16.61 19.97
N ARG A 62 12.10 -17.80 20.26
CA ARG A 62 12.52 -18.57 21.45
C ARG A 62 14.00 -18.96 21.43
N THR A 63 14.55 -19.15 20.22
CA THR A 63 15.95 -19.54 20.05
C THR A 63 16.90 -18.34 20.06
N TRP A 64 16.51 -17.25 19.42
CA TRP A 64 17.34 -16.07 19.15
C TRP A 64 17.02 -14.87 20.06
N GLY A 65 15.84 -14.88 20.72
CA GLY A 65 15.42 -13.80 21.61
C GLY A 65 15.36 -12.46 20.91
N ASP A 66 15.94 -11.44 21.55
CA ASP A 66 16.01 -10.07 21.05
C ASP A 66 16.97 -9.87 19.87
N ASP A 67 17.83 -10.86 19.58
CA ASP A 67 18.70 -10.85 18.40
C ASP A 67 17.94 -11.08 17.09
N LEU A 68 16.68 -11.53 17.17
CA LEU A 68 15.80 -11.68 16.02
C LEU A 68 14.87 -10.48 15.87
N GLU A 69 15.07 -9.74 14.81
CA GLU A 69 14.16 -8.66 14.41
C GLU A 69 13.28 -9.09 13.23
N ILE A 70 12.00 -8.74 13.28
CA ILE A 70 11.04 -9.03 12.22
C ILE A 70 10.63 -7.70 11.58
N HIS A 71 10.77 -7.61 10.27
CA HIS A 71 10.32 -6.48 9.48
C HIS A 71 9.28 -6.94 8.48
N LEU A 72 8.14 -6.26 8.46
CA LEU A 72 7.03 -6.61 7.59
C LEU A 72 6.97 -5.63 6.42
N VAL A 73 6.87 -6.16 5.21
CA VAL A 73 6.72 -5.37 3.99
C VAL A 73 5.50 -5.86 3.23
N GLY A 74 4.59 -4.97 2.88
CA GLY A 74 3.37 -5.32 2.15
C GLY A 74 3.03 -4.30 1.07
N HIS A 75 2.71 -4.79 -0.13
CA HIS A 75 2.26 -3.97 -1.24
C HIS A 75 0.76 -4.21 -1.48
N SER A 76 0.00 -3.15 -1.74
CA SER A 76 -1.40 -3.20 -2.14
C SER A 76 -2.27 -4.03 -1.18
N ALA A 77 -2.93 -5.10 -1.65
CA ALA A 77 -3.73 -6.02 -0.85
C ALA A 77 -2.90 -6.78 0.20
N GLY A 78 -1.58 -6.86 0.06
CA GLY A 78 -0.69 -7.40 1.08
C GLY A 78 -0.81 -6.71 2.43
N ALA A 79 -1.22 -5.44 2.46
CA ALA A 79 -1.53 -4.72 3.70
C ALA A 79 -2.68 -5.36 4.49
N ILE A 80 -3.68 -5.94 3.80
CA ILE A 80 -4.82 -6.62 4.44
C ILE A 80 -4.33 -7.91 5.11
N PHE A 81 -3.53 -8.71 4.38
CA PHE A 81 -2.94 -9.92 4.95
C PHE A 81 -2.06 -9.61 6.18
N LEU A 82 -1.21 -8.58 6.08
CA LEU A 82 -0.33 -8.18 7.19
C LEU A 82 -1.11 -7.67 8.41
N GLY A 83 -2.25 -7.01 8.24
CA GLY A 83 -3.09 -6.64 9.38
C GLY A 83 -3.51 -7.83 10.23
N HIS A 84 -3.98 -8.91 9.59
CA HIS A 84 -4.32 -10.15 10.28
C HIS A 84 -3.10 -10.88 10.87
N VAL A 85 -1.96 -10.83 10.19
CA VAL A 85 -0.69 -11.38 10.73
C VAL A 85 -0.26 -10.64 11.99
N ILE A 86 -0.41 -9.32 12.03
CA ILE A 86 -0.06 -8.47 13.19
C ILE A 86 -0.94 -8.83 14.40
N ASP A 87 -2.24 -9.06 14.20
CA ASP A 87 -3.12 -9.54 15.26
C ASP A 87 -2.66 -10.89 15.81
N LEU A 88 -2.19 -11.80 14.96
CA LEU A 88 -1.61 -13.07 15.40
C LEU A 88 -0.31 -12.86 16.19
N PHE A 89 0.59 -11.97 15.77
CA PHE A 89 1.79 -11.64 16.52
C PHE A 89 1.43 -11.10 17.92
N ALA A 90 0.50 -10.15 17.99
CA ALA A 90 0.03 -9.58 19.24
C ALA A 90 -0.58 -10.65 20.15
N SER A 91 -1.46 -11.51 19.63
CA SER A 91 -2.11 -12.59 20.39
C SER A 91 -1.13 -13.62 20.96
N ARG A 92 0.08 -13.70 20.40
CA ARG A 92 1.13 -14.65 20.80
C ARG A 92 2.30 -14.02 21.55
N GLY A 93 2.20 -12.73 21.87
CA GLY A 93 3.25 -12.00 22.57
C GLY A 93 4.53 -11.78 21.75
N LEU A 94 4.42 -11.77 20.41
CA LEU A 94 5.54 -11.54 19.49
C LEU A 94 5.59 -10.10 18.98
N GLU A 95 4.73 -9.22 19.43
CA GLU A 95 4.58 -7.85 18.94
C GLU A 95 5.89 -7.06 19.05
N THR A 96 6.65 -7.26 20.12
CA THR A 96 7.92 -6.55 20.37
C THR A 96 9.04 -6.95 19.42
N ASN A 97 8.93 -8.13 18.76
CA ASN A 97 9.90 -8.57 17.77
C ASN A 97 9.64 -7.97 16.39
N VAL A 98 8.42 -7.41 16.15
CA VAL A 98 8.12 -6.70 14.91
C VAL A 98 8.64 -5.27 15.01
N ARG A 99 9.77 -5.01 14.38
CA ARG A 99 10.50 -3.74 14.48
C ARG A 99 10.01 -2.67 13.53
N SER A 100 9.49 -3.05 12.36
CA SER A 100 8.90 -2.07 11.43
C SER A 100 7.87 -2.70 10.51
N LEU A 101 6.96 -1.85 10.02
CA LEU A 101 5.95 -2.16 9.02
C LEU A 101 6.09 -1.18 7.85
N HIS A 102 6.36 -1.69 6.67
CA HIS A 102 6.47 -0.92 5.43
C HIS A 102 5.30 -1.27 4.52
N LEU A 103 4.51 -0.29 4.16
CA LEU A 103 3.34 -0.47 3.30
C LEU A 103 3.48 0.37 2.03
N TYR A 104 3.47 -0.31 0.89
CA TYR A 104 3.50 0.29 -0.44
C TYR A 104 2.09 0.33 -1.00
N ALA A 105 1.60 1.53 -1.27
CA ALA A 105 0.25 1.77 -1.80
C ALA A 105 -0.82 0.85 -1.17
N PRO A 106 -0.96 0.81 0.18
CA PRO A 106 -1.81 -0.16 0.85
C PRO A 106 -3.28 -0.04 0.42
N ALA A 107 -3.85 -1.14 -0.06
CA ALA A 107 -5.22 -1.19 -0.57
C ALA A 107 -6.28 -1.50 0.51
N CYS A 108 -5.93 -1.47 1.78
CA CYS A 108 -6.89 -1.60 2.86
C CYS A 108 -7.61 -0.27 3.15
N THR A 109 -8.82 -0.36 3.70
CA THR A 109 -9.56 0.83 4.14
C THR A 109 -8.92 1.47 5.38
N VAL A 110 -9.21 2.75 5.60
CA VAL A 110 -8.79 3.44 6.83
C VAL A 110 -9.42 2.80 8.08
N GLN A 111 -10.66 2.28 7.98
CA GLN A 111 -11.28 1.52 9.06
C GLN A 111 -10.48 0.27 9.41
N PHE A 112 -9.99 -0.45 8.40
CA PHE A 112 -9.12 -1.60 8.59
C PHE A 112 -7.82 -1.19 9.31
N ALA A 113 -7.16 -0.13 8.86
CA ALA A 113 -5.94 0.38 9.49
C ALA A 113 -6.16 0.79 10.96
N ASN A 114 -7.29 1.43 11.27
CA ASN A 114 -7.67 1.77 12.64
C ASN A 114 -7.92 0.54 13.53
N ARG A 115 -8.28 -0.60 12.95
CA ARG A 115 -8.54 -1.83 13.68
C ARG A 115 -7.28 -2.67 13.89
N HIS A 116 -6.45 -2.79 12.87
CA HIS A 116 -5.36 -3.76 12.82
C HIS A 116 -3.96 -3.16 12.98
N PHE A 117 -3.78 -1.85 12.71
CA PHE A 117 -2.48 -1.20 12.86
C PHE A 117 -2.43 -0.22 14.03
N ALA A 118 -3.43 0.65 14.13
CA ALA A 118 -3.45 1.72 15.13
C ALA A 118 -3.39 1.26 16.60
N PRO A 119 -3.92 0.07 16.99
CA PRO A 119 -3.83 -0.39 18.38
C PRO A 119 -2.41 -0.76 18.84
N HIS A 120 -1.49 -1.01 17.90
CA HIS A 120 -0.14 -1.48 18.18
C HIS A 120 0.84 -0.30 18.23
N GLU A 121 1.00 0.32 19.40
CA GLU A 121 1.74 1.58 19.56
C GLU A 121 3.18 1.49 19.04
N THR A 122 3.93 0.45 19.40
CA THR A 122 5.31 0.25 18.96
C THR A 122 5.39 0.13 17.43
N LEU A 123 4.45 -0.60 16.84
CA LEU A 123 4.40 -0.82 15.40
C LEU A 123 4.05 0.48 14.65
N ILE A 124 3.07 1.24 15.16
CA ILE A 124 2.68 2.52 14.55
C ILE A 124 3.82 3.51 14.57
N GLN A 125 4.63 3.54 15.60
CA GLN A 125 5.81 4.41 15.65
C GLN A 125 6.85 4.07 14.57
N ASN A 126 6.86 2.83 14.07
CA ASN A 126 7.76 2.32 13.05
C ASN A 126 7.01 1.91 11.76
N LEU A 127 5.84 2.51 11.53
CA LEU A 127 5.10 2.39 10.29
C LEU A 127 5.68 3.35 9.25
N TYR A 128 5.91 2.83 8.05
CA TYR A 128 6.34 3.57 6.86
C TYR A 128 5.31 3.37 5.74
N LEU A 129 4.88 4.47 5.14
CA LEU A 129 3.95 4.48 4.02
C LEU A 129 4.65 5.08 2.81
N ASP A 130 4.76 4.33 1.74
CA ASP A 130 5.16 4.82 0.43
C ASP A 130 3.92 4.77 -0.48
N ILE A 131 3.43 5.93 -0.92
CA ILE A 131 2.16 6.09 -1.63
C ILE A 131 2.32 7.00 -2.84
N LEU A 132 1.40 6.94 -3.79
CA LEU A 132 1.38 7.88 -4.90
C LEU A 132 0.74 9.21 -4.51
N SER A 133 1.12 10.29 -5.19
CA SER A 133 0.35 11.53 -5.15
C SER A 133 -1.04 11.32 -5.77
N ASP A 134 -2.03 12.09 -5.34
CA ASP A 134 -3.40 12.03 -5.91
C ASP A 134 -3.40 12.22 -7.42
N ARG A 135 -2.51 13.09 -7.92
CA ARG A 135 -2.33 13.29 -9.35
C ARG A 135 -1.93 11.99 -10.05
N ASN A 136 -0.92 11.28 -9.53
CA ASN A 136 -0.44 10.05 -10.15
C ASN A 136 -1.46 8.93 -10.04
N GLU A 137 -2.19 8.82 -8.92
CA GLU A 137 -3.31 7.89 -8.78
C GLU A 137 -4.41 8.13 -9.83
N ARG A 138 -4.74 9.39 -10.13
CA ARG A 138 -5.72 9.76 -11.14
C ARG A 138 -5.24 9.58 -12.57
N ASP A 139 -3.96 9.69 -12.78
CA ASP A 139 -3.33 9.60 -14.09
C ASP A 139 -2.85 8.16 -14.41
N ASP A 140 -2.97 7.22 -13.48
CA ASP A 140 -2.72 5.79 -13.67
C ASP A 140 -3.89 5.15 -14.43
N SER A 141 -3.77 3.87 -14.81
CA SER A 141 -4.84 3.16 -15.49
C SER A 141 -4.77 1.66 -15.27
N ILE A 142 -5.96 1.02 -15.18
CA ILE A 142 -6.08 -0.43 -15.13
C ILE A 142 -6.96 -0.89 -16.30
N GLY A 143 -6.32 -1.41 -17.33
CA GLY A 143 -7.03 -1.82 -18.53
C GLY A 143 -7.78 -0.65 -19.19
N ARG A 144 -9.11 -0.65 -19.08
CA ARG A 144 -9.97 0.43 -19.61
C ARG A 144 -10.37 1.46 -18.56
N TYR A 145 -10.06 1.21 -17.30
CA TYR A 145 -10.31 2.15 -16.22
C TYR A 145 -9.18 3.19 -16.17
N GLY A 146 -9.52 4.46 -16.24
CA GLY A 146 -8.58 5.57 -16.41
C GLY A 146 -8.00 6.12 -15.12
N LYS A 147 -8.04 5.33 -14.03
CA LYS A 147 -7.46 5.66 -12.71
C LYS A 147 -6.78 4.42 -12.13
N SER A 148 -6.06 4.60 -11.02
CA SER A 148 -5.34 3.54 -10.34
C SER A 148 -6.26 2.47 -9.72
N LEU A 149 -5.61 1.37 -9.29
CA LEU A 149 -6.27 0.31 -8.53
C LEU A 149 -6.90 0.84 -7.23
N LEU A 150 -6.25 1.76 -6.52
CA LEU A 150 -6.78 2.29 -5.26
C LEU A 150 -8.06 3.11 -5.49
N TYR A 151 -8.13 3.84 -6.60
CA TYR A 151 -9.37 4.51 -6.98
C TYR A 151 -10.48 3.52 -7.33
N LEU A 152 -10.17 2.43 -8.03
CA LEU A 152 -11.16 1.37 -8.32
C LEU A 152 -11.65 0.70 -7.03
N VAL A 153 -10.74 0.37 -6.11
CA VAL A 153 -11.09 -0.20 -4.80
C VAL A 153 -12.00 0.77 -4.03
N SER A 154 -11.61 2.03 -3.91
CA SER A 154 -12.36 3.08 -3.23
C SER A 154 -13.76 3.27 -3.81
N ASN A 155 -13.87 3.35 -5.13
CA ASN A 155 -15.10 3.76 -5.81
C ASN A 155 -16.06 2.62 -6.10
N ALA A 156 -15.58 1.36 -6.18
CA ALA A 156 -16.41 0.26 -6.67
C ALA A 156 -16.32 -1.04 -5.89
N LEU A 157 -15.14 -1.38 -5.32
CA LEU A 157 -14.91 -2.72 -4.79
C LEU A 157 -15.21 -2.85 -3.29
N GLU A 158 -15.13 -1.76 -2.54
CA GLU A 158 -15.49 -1.73 -1.12
C GLU A 158 -17.01 -1.69 -0.89
N GLY A 159 -17.41 -1.82 0.39
CA GLY A 159 -18.82 -1.87 0.82
C GLY A 159 -19.61 -0.66 0.36
N ASP A 160 -19.10 0.52 0.63
CA ASP A 160 -19.65 1.79 0.20
C ASP A 160 -18.81 2.40 -0.91
N LEU A 161 -19.40 3.36 -1.64
CA LEU A 161 -18.69 4.11 -2.67
C LEU A 161 -17.77 5.15 -2.03
N ARG A 162 -16.61 5.38 -2.64
CA ARG A 162 -15.65 6.40 -2.20
C ARG A 162 -15.16 6.17 -0.78
N MET A 163 -14.92 4.91 -0.43
CA MET A 163 -14.32 4.54 0.84
C MET A 163 -12.86 5.02 0.89
N PRO A 164 -12.41 5.62 2.01
CA PRO A 164 -11.02 6.01 2.17
C PRO A 164 -10.11 4.78 2.19
N ILE A 165 -9.21 4.70 1.22
CA ILE A 165 -8.18 3.65 1.14
C ILE A 165 -6.87 4.21 1.67
N LEU A 166 -6.21 3.48 2.56
CA LEU A 166 -5.03 3.93 3.30
C LEU A 166 -3.89 4.44 2.40
N GLY A 167 -3.73 3.82 1.22
CA GLY A 167 -2.71 4.20 0.24
C GLY A 167 -3.00 5.46 -0.56
N GLN A 168 -4.17 6.07 -0.42
CA GLN A 168 -4.50 7.31 -1.12
C GLN A 168 -4.00 8.54 -0.33
N ALA A 169 -3.24 9.43 -0.96
CA ALA A 169 -2.70 10.63 -0.34
C ALA A 169 -3.80 11.53 0.27
N ASN A 170 -4.99 11.54 -0.34
CA ASN A 170 -6.15 12.30 0.13
C ASN A 170 -6.65 11.91 1.53
N VAL A 171 -6.29 10.72 2.03
CA VAL A 171 -6.58 10.30 3.41
C VAL A 171 -5.95 11.26 4.42
N LEU A 172 -4.79 11.83 4.08
CA LEU A 172 -4.05 12.74 4.93
C LEU A 172 -4.54 14.20 4.82
N ASP A 173 -5.31 14.52 3.79
CA ASP A 173 -5.82 15.87 3.53
C ASP A 173 -7.17 16.09 4.23
N PRO A 174 -7.26 16.93 5.28
CA PRO A 174 -8.50 17.23 5.97
C PRO A 174 -9.50 18.03 5.11
N GLU A 175 -9.02 18.72 4.07
CA GLU A 175 -9.85 19.54 3.18
C GLU A 175 -10.46 18.73 2.03
N TYR A 176 -9.99 17.49 1.80
CA TYR A 176 -10.53 16.65 0.75
C TYR A 176 -11.97 16.23 1.06
N LYS A 177 -12.89 16.51 0.11
CA LYS A 177 -14.35 16.29 0.25
C LYS A 177 -14.87 15.18 -0.69
N GLY A 178 -13.99 14.42 -1.31
CA GLY A 178 -14.37 13.41 -2.31
C GLY A 178 -14.86 12.06 -1.75
N TRP A 179 -14.88 11.89 -0.41
CA TRP A 179 -15.38 10.68 0.24
C TRP A 179 -16.91 10.57 0.23
N ASP A 180 -17.45 9.45 0.71
CA ASP A 180 -18.88 9.15 0.75
C ASP A 180 -19.71 10.11 1.62
N GLY A 181 -19.05 10.84 2.52
CA GLY A 181 -19.68 11.81 3.42
C GLY A 181 -20.41 11.20 4.63
N SER A 182 -20.33 9.88 4.83
CA SER A 182 -20.92 9.25 6.01
C SER A 182 -20.18 9.63 7.30
N SER A 183 -20.91 9.62 8.42
CA SER A 183 -20.33 9.90 9.74
C SER A 183 -19.24 8.88 10.11
N SER A 184 -19.45 7.60 9.77
CA SER A 184 -18.49 6.52 10.02
C SER A 184 -17.18 6.72 9.26
N THR A 185 -17.24 7.20 8.02
CA THR A 185 -16.05 7.57 7.23
C THR A 185 -15.33 8.76 7.84
N GLY A 186 -16.08 9.78 8.25
CA GLY A 186 -15.52 10.96 8.93
C GLY A 186 -14.81 10.60 10.23
N GLU A 187 -15.42 9.76 11.06
CA GLU A 187 -14.83 9.27 12.31
C GLU A 187 -13.56 8.44 12.05
N ALA A 188 -13.59 7.54 11.07
CA ALA A 188 -12.44 6.72 10.73
C ALA A 188 -11.25 7.55 10.26
N LEU A 189 -11.49 8.54 9.38
CA LEU A 189 -10.48 9.49 8.92
C LEU A 189 -9.92 10.32 10.07
N GLY A 190 -10.79 10.85 10.93
CA GLY A 190 -10.40 11.63 12.11
C GLY A 190 -9.48 10.83 13.03
N LYS A 191 -9.88 9.59 13.36
CA LYS A 191 -9.08 8.68 14.19
C LYS A 191 -7.72 8.37 13.56
N TRP A 192 -7.67 8.07 12.27
CA TRP A 192 -6.41 7.76 11.58
C TRP A 192 -5.46 8.96 11.55
N ARG A 193 -5.97 10.14 11.19
CA ARG A 193 -5.18 11.39 11.17
C ARG A 193 -4.64 11.71 12.56
N GLN A 194 -5.43 11.50 13.60
CA GLN A 194 -4.96 11.63 14.98
C GLN A 194 -3.84 10.65 15.30
N THR A 195 -3.98 9.38 14.90
CA THR A 195 -2.92 8.36 15.06
C THR A 195 -1.62 8.79 14.37
N VAL A 196 -1.71 9.23 13.10
CA VAL A 196 -0.56 9.74 12.33
C VAL A 196 0.11 10.93 13.00
N GLN A 197 -0.69 11.85 13.55
CA GLN A 197 -0.21 13.04 14.25
C GLN A 197 0.49 12.67 15.56
N LEU A 198 -0.14 11.86 16.42
CA LEU A 198 0.41 11.45 17.72
C LEU A 198 1.70 10.65 17.54
N ALA A 199 1.72 9.71 16.61
CA ALA A 199 2.92 8.95 16.27
C ALA A 199 3.98 9.80 15.55
N GLY A 200 3.63 10.97 15.05
CA GLY A 200 4.56 11.88 14.38
C GLY A 200 5.09 11.37 13.04
N LEU A 201 4.33 10.53 12.32
CA LEU A 201 4.79 9.87 11.09
C LEU A 201 5.21 10.87 10.00
N ALA A 202 4.41 11.91 9.78
CA ALA A 202 4.75 12.95 8.81
C ALA A 202 6.00 13.73 9.21
N ARG A 203 6.10 14.12 10.50
CA ARG A 203 7.26 14.84 11.04
C ARG A 203 8.55 14.03 10.92
N ARG A 204 8.47 12.71 11.11
CA ARG A 204 9.63 11.79 11.01
C ARG A 204 9.89 11.30 9.58
N LYS A 205 9.19 11.85 8.59
CA LYS A 205 9.32 11.46 7.17
C LYS A 205 9.11 9.96 6.96
N GLN A 206 8.11 9.42 7.61
CA GLN A 206 7.71 8.02 7.47
C GLN A 206 6.59 7.83 6.45
N ILE A 207 6.06 8.93 5.92
CA ILE A 207 5.10 8.93 4.82
C ILE A 207 5.77 9.61 3.64
N ASP A 208 6.02 8.85 2.59
CA ASP A 208 6.60 9.30 1.33
C ASP A 208 5.55 9.29 0.23
N ILE A 209 5.37 10.44 -0.40
CA ILE A 209 4.45 10.61 -1.53
C ILE A 209 5.28 10.68 -2.81
N LEU A 210 5.12 9.69 -3.69
CA LEU A 210 5.89 9.57 -4.91
C LEU A 210 5.25 10.37 -6.04
N ASP A 211 6.00 11.33 -6.56
CA ASP A 211 5.67 12.05 -7.78
C ASP A 211 6.43 11.51 -9.00
N THR A 212 7.57 10.86 -8.78
CA THR A 212 8.41 10.24 -9.80
C THR A 212 8.88 8.86 -9.34
N ALA A 213 9.14 7.96 -10.27
CA ALA A 213 9.76 6.68 -10.00
C ALA A 213 10.99 6.48 -10.87
N THR A 214 12.06 5.98 -10.26
CA THR A 214 13.27 5.58 -10.95
C THR A 214 13.30 4.06 -11.04
N VAL A 215 13.17 3.53 -12.24
CA VAL A 215 13.25 2.09 -12.50
C VAL A 215 14.46 1.77 -13.35
N PHE A 216 14.99 0.57 -13.22
CA PHE A 216 16.02 0.09 -14.12
C PHE A 216 15.40 -0.25 -15.47
N SER A 217 15.96 0.32 -16.53
CA SER A 217 15.65 -0.06 -17.92
C SER A 217 16.78 -0.90 -18.48
N TYR A 218 16.44 -2.02 -19.11
CA TYR A 218 17.35 -2.75 -19.98
C TYR A 218 17.20 -2.21 -21.40
N ARG A 219 18.30 -1.77 -21.98
CA ARG A 219 18.41 -1.75 -23.43
C ARG A 219 18.80 -3.14 -23.89
N SER A 220 18.04 -3.67 -24.83
CA SER A 220 18.10 -5.06 -25.33
C SER A 220 19.41 -5.47 -26.00
N ASP A 221 20.36 -4.54 -26.15
CA ASP A 221 21.47 -4.71 -27.10
C ASP A 221 22.81 -5.00 -26.42
N THR A 222 22.92 -4.83 -25.08
CA THR A 222 24.14 -5.20 -24.34
C THR A 222 23.84 -5.49 -22.87
N PRO A 223 24.31 -6.65 -22.32
CA PRO A 223 24.06 -7.06 -20.93
C PRO A 223 24.57 -6.09 -19.87
N ASP A 224 25.53 -5.21 -20.23
CA ASP A 224 26.18 -4.30 -19.29
C ASP A 224 25.60 -2.86 -19.30
N ASN A 225 24.65 -2.55 -20.19
CA ASN A 225 24.14 -1.20 -20.34
C ASN A 225 22.82 -1.01 -19.56
N ARG A 226 22.93 -1.04 -18.23
CA ARG A 226 21.85 -0.70 -17.31
C ARG A 226 21.76 0.80 -17.17
N SER A 227 20.64 1.39 -17.55
CA SER A 227 20.36 2.80 -17.30
C SER A 227 19.16 2.93 -16.35
N ASN A 228 19.26 3.84 -15.39
CA ASN A 228 18.12 4.26 -14.62
C ASN A 228 17.22 5.12 -15.51
N VAL A 229 15.96 4.77 -15.60
CA VAL A 229 14.96 5.53 -16.35
C VAL A 229 13.95 6.08 -15.35
N THR A 230 13.73 7.38 -15.41
CA THR A 230 12.64 8.01 -14.65
C THR A 230 11.35 7.81 -15.42
N ILE A 231 10.39 7.19 -14.77
CA ILE A 231 9.03 6.98 -15.30
C ILE A 231 8.02 7.69 -14.41
N LYS A 232 6.82 7.88 -14.94
CA LYS A 232 5.66 8.23 -14.13
C LYS A 232 5.34 7.06 -13.21
N PRO A 233 5.25 7.27 -11.89
CA PRO A 233 4.93 6.19 -10.97
C PRO A 233 3.50 5.72 -11.18
N THR A 234 3.33 4.40 -11.13
CA THR A 234 2.04 3.70 -11.18
C THR A 234 1.85 2.87 -9.90
N HIS A 235 0.65 2.37 -9.66
CA HIS A 235 0.37 1.53 -8.51
C HIS A 235 1.29 0.29 -8.42
N GLY A 236 1.70 -0.28 -9.55
CA GLY A 236 2.58 -1.45 -9.59
C GLY A 236 4.08 -1.13 -9.55
N CYS A 237 4.51 0.13 -9.38
CA CYS A 237 5.94 0.46 -9.49
C CYS A 237 6.75 0.31 -8.20
N PHE A 238 6.12 0.10 -7.05
CA PHE A 238 6.80 0.23 -5.75
C PHE A 238 7.85 -0.84 -5.48
N ASP A 239 7.58 -2.08 -5.85
CA ASP A 239 8.46 -3.24 -5.61
C ASP A 239 9.67 -3.28 -6.55
N ASN A 240 9.61 -2.57 -7.67
CA ASN A 240 10.72 -2.40 -8.61
C ASN A 240 11.29 -0.97 -8.65
N ASN A 241 10.81 -0.08 -7.79
CA ASN A 241 11.37 1.26 -7.62
C ASN A 241 12.60 1.21 -6.74
N VAL A 242 13.76 1.49 -7.35
CA VAL A 242 15.07 1.44 -6.68
C VAL A 242 15.12 2.32 -5.44
N ASP A 243 14.55 3.51 -5.50
CA ASP A 243 14.57 4.48 -4.39
C ASP A 243 13.71 3.98 -3.22
N VAL A 244 12.54 3.40 -3.50
CA VAL A 244 11.65 2.82 -2.48
C VAL A 244 12.30 1.63 -1.81
N VAL A 245 12.80 0.67 -2.60
CA VAL A 245 13.43 -0.55 -2.09
C VAL A 245 14.71 -0.24 -1.31
N SER A 246 15.57 0.65 -1.84
CA SER A 246 16.80 1.08 -1.16
C SER A 246 16.49 1.77 0.17
N ARG A 247 15.49 2.65 0.20
CA ARG A 247 15.05 3.35 1.40
C ARG A 247 14.50 2.38 2.45
N THR A 248 13.72 1.38 2.02
CA THR A 248 13.21 0.33 2.90
C THR A 248 14.35 -0.49 3.50
N LEU A 249 15.30 -0.94 2.69
CA LEU A 249 16.47 -1.67 3.18
C LEU A 249 17.31 -0.84 4.16
N LYS A 250 17.51 0.45 3.86
CA LYS A 250 18.20 1.37 4.77
C LYS A 250 17.48 1.49 6.12
N ARG A 251 16.15 1.57 6.10
CA ARG A 251 15.33 1.62 7.32
C ARG A 251 15.44 0.34 8.14
N ILE A 252 15.53 -0.81 7.47
CA ILE A 252 15.66 -2.13 8.09
C ILE A 252 17.10 -2.33 8.65
N THR A 253 18.11 -2.05 7.84
CA THR A 253 19.52 -2.35 8.20
C THR A 253 20.22 -1.24 8.97
N GLY A 254 19.64 -0.05 9.03
CA GLY A 254 20.26 1.15 9.61
C GLY A 254 21.45 1.69 8.81
N THR A 255 21.78 1.09 7.66
CA THR A 255 22.93 1.44 6.85
C THR A 255 22.54 1.65 5.39
N GLU A 256 23.27 2.54 4.69
CA GLU A 256 23.15 2.63 3.23
C GLU A 256 23.56 1.30 2.60
N PRO A 257 22.81 0.82 1.60
CA PRO A 257 23.20 -0.35 0.83
C PRO A 257 24.62 -0.16 0.28
N LYS A 258 25.52 -1.08 0.61
CA LYS A 258 26.95 -0.98 0.21
C LYS A 258 27.17 -1.10 -1.30
N GLN A 259 26.18 -1.54 -2.04
CA GLN A 259 26.18 -1.62 -3.50
C GLN A 259 24.86 -1.06 -4.00
N GLU A 260 24.89 -0.40 -5.16
CA GLU A 260 23.63 -0.18 -5.91
C GLU A 260 22.89 -1.51 -5.98
N LEU A 261 21.63 -1.52 -5.51
CA LEU A 261 20.79 -2.69 -5.59
C LEU A 261 20.64 -3.06 -7.08
N LYS A 262 21.40 -4.06 -7.47
CA LYS A 262 21.23 -4.70 -8.77
C LYS A 262 20.13 -5.74 -8.63
N LEU A 263 18.88 -5.28 -8.57
CA LEU A 263 17.77 -6.21 -8.66
C LEU A 263 17.77 -6.81 -10.07
N PRO A 264 17.75 -8.13 -10.22
CA PRO A 264 17.65 -8.78 -11.53
C PRO A 264 16.30 -8.37 -12.14
N VAL A 265 16.33 -7.65 -13.25
CA VAL A 265 15.15 -7.05 -13.89
C VAL A 265 14.23 -8.09 -14.53
N ASP A 266 14.74 -9.28 -14.80
CA ASP A 266 13.89 -10.39 -15.31
C ASP A 266 12.85 -10.83 -14.28
N ASP A 267 13.11 -10.59 -12.99
CA ASP A 267 12.19 -10.88 -11.88
C ASP A 267 11.23 -9.72 -11.56
N LEU A 268 11.44 -8.54 -12.17
CA LEU A 268 10.72 -7.30 -11.87
C LEU A 268 9.80 -6.84 -13.01
N ARG A 269 9.42 -7.70 -13.90
CA ARG A 269 8.36 -7.40 -14.88
C ARG A 269 7.06 -7.26 -14.10
N GLY A 270 6.72 -6.00 -13.80
CA GLY A 270 5.43 -5.65 -13.22
C GLY A 270 4.30 -6.21 -14.06
N PHE A 271 3.32 -6.77 -13.40
CA PHE A 271 2.06 -7.23 -13.96
C PHE A 271 1.21 -6.04 -14.41
#